data_b6b22ec899b0b412f97221e7159126c4
#
_entry.id   b6b22ec899b0b412f97221e7159126c4
#
_cell.length_a   1.000
_cell.length_b   1.000
_cell.length_c   1.000
_cell.angle_alpha   90.00
_cell.angle_beta   90.00
_cell.angle_gamma   90.00
#
_symmetry.space_group_name_H-M   'P 1'
#
loop_
_entity.id
_entity.type
_entity.pdbx_description
1 polymer ?
#
loop_
_entity_poly.entity_id
_entity_poly.type
_entity_poly.pdbx_seq_one_letter_code
_entity_poly.pdbx_strand_id
1 'polypeptide(L)'
;MESQVLKTRREVVSAIICIFEGGRECAAARIGLPLKKFDNHAYENNNCRPLTDAQIFQLEQVTGTQHFANYVAAMYGGMFVPVTHPENLDNVEMYARAMQSSAKQGTVDQAIAQALEDGVITDAEAELIQNAHTLHMAARTAEVYAAIDLYRAKSGKAQ
;
A
#
# COMPACT_ATOMS: atom_id res chain seq x y z
N MET A 1 -14.04 -2.84 4.87
CA MET A 1 -13.89 -1.49 4.29
C MET A 1 -13.44 -1.71 2.86
N GLU A 2 -14.34 -1.43 1.91
CA GLU A 2 -14.05 -1.53 0.47
C GLU A 2 -12.85 -0.65 0.13
N SER A 3 -11.83 -1.24 -0.45
CA SER A 3 -10.67 -0.51 -0.96
C SER A 3 -11.06 0.14 -2.28
N GLN A 4 -11.80 1.22 -2.21
CA GLN A 4 -12.13 2.01 -3.39
C GLN A 4 -10.83 2.52 -4.01
N VAL A 5 -10.54 2.11 -5.24
CA VAL A 5 -9.37 2.58 -5.98
C VAL A 5 -9.50 4.10 -6.17
N LEU A 6 -8.66 4.85 -5.46
CA LEU A 6 -8.62 6.31 -5.55
C LEU A 6 -8.09 6.71 -6.93
N LYS A 7 -8.87 7.50 -7.67
CA LYS A 7 -8.60 7.82 -9.08
C LYS A 7 -7.90 9.15 -9.27
N THR A 8 -7.91 9.99 -8.25
CA THR A 8 -7.32 11.34 -8.33
C THR A 8 -6.42 11.62 -7.12
N ARG A 9 -5.43 12.48 -7.33
CA ARG A 9 -4.54 12.94 -6.25
C ARG A 9 -5.33 13.61 -5.12
N ARG A 10 -6.37 14.36 -5.46
CA ARG A 10 -7.28 14.98 -4.48
C ARG A 10 -8.01 13.95 -3.62
N GLU A 11 -8.49 12.85 -4.19
CA GLU A 11 -9.11 11.75 -3.43
C GLU A 11 -8.11 11.10 -2.48
N VAL A 12 -6.86 10.87 -2.93
CA VAL A 12 -5.77 10.35 -2.09
C VAL A 12 -5.54 11.25 -0.88
N VAL A 13 -5.36 12.55 -1.11
CA VAL A 13 -5.11 13.50 -0.01
C VAL A 13 -6.31 13.57 0.92
N SER A 14 -7.54 13.57 0.39
CA SER A 14 -8.77 13.56 1.19
C SER A 14 -8.88 12.30 2.05
N ALA A 15 -8.56 11.13 1.52
CA ALA A 15 -8.57 9.87 2.26
C ALA A 15 -7.53 9.88 3.42
N ILE A 16 -6.33 10.40 3.17
CA ILE A 16 -5.29 10.55 4.19
C ILE A 16 -5.77 11.50 5.31
N ILE A 17 -6.35 12.65 4.95
CA ILE A 17 -6.84 13.65 5.92
C ILE A 17 -7.98 13.09 6.79
N CYS A 18 -8.88 12.28 6.21
CA CYS A 18 -10.01 11.68 6.94
C CYS A 18 -9.58 10.79 8.11
N ILE A 19 -8.42 10.15 8.01
CA ILE A 19 -7.88 9.26 9.05
C ILE A 19 -6.75 9.89 9.85
N PHE A 20 -6.35 11.12 9.51
CA PHE A 20 -5.28 11.83 10.19
C PHE A 20 -5.76 12.28 11.58
N GLU A 21 -5.05 11.88 12.64
CA GLU A 21 -5.38 12.25 14.01
C GLU A 21 -5.29 13.78 14.17
N GLY A 22 -6.37 14.40 14.65
CA GLY A 22 -6.50 15.86 14.69
C GLY A 22 -6.86 16.51 13.36
N GLY A 23 -7.16 15.72 12.33
CA GLY A 23 -7.69 16.17 11.04
C GLY A 23 -6.76 17.09 10.26
N ARG A 24 -7.36 17.93 9.41
CA ARG A 24 -6.63 18.81 8.48
C ARG A 24 -5.72 19.85 9.17
N GLU A 25 -6.05 20.29 10.39
CA GLU A 25 -5.24 21.27 11.12
C GLU A 25 -3.91 20.66 11.55
N CYS A 26 -3.96 19.45 12.10
CA CYS A 26 -2.75 18.71 12.48
C CYS A 26 -1.96 18.26 11.24
N ALA A 27 -2.64 17.84 10.15
CA ALA A 27 -2.00 17.52 8.89
C ALA A 27 -1.26 18.73 8.29
N ALA A 28 -1.86 19.92 8.31
CA ALA A 28 -1.23 21.17 7.86
C ALA A 28 0.02 21.50 8.68
N ALA A 29 -0.10 21.42 10.02
CA ALA A 29 1.01 21.66 10.94
C ALA A 29 2.16 20.66 10.72
N ARG A 30 1.85 19.38 10.46
CA ARG A 30 2.83 18.33 10.20
C ARG A 30 3.76 18.65 9.03
N ILE A 31 3.23 19.25 7.97
CA ILE A 31 4.01 19.61 6.76
C ILE A 31 4.40 21.09 6.72
N GLY A 32 4.22 21.82 7.84
CA GLY A 32 4.67 23.21 7.99
C GLY A 32 3.89 24.20 7.14
N LEU A 33 2.62 23.95 6.84
CA LEU A 33 1.77 24.86 6.06
C LEU A 33 0.71 25.55 6.96
N PRO A 34 0.44 26.85 6.76
CA PRO A 34 -0.76 27.48 7.29
C PRO A 34 -2.02 26.77 6.77
N LEU A 35 -3.04 26.57 7.62
CA LEU A 35 -4.25 25.81 7.29
C LEU A 35 -4.89 26.24 5.95
N LYS A 36 -5.08 27.54 5.74
CA LYS A 36 -5.65 28.07 4.48
C LYS A 36 -4.84 27.69 3.24
N LYS A 37 -3.50 27.69 3.35
CA LYS A 37 -2.61 27.28 2.28
C LYS A 37 -2.66 25.76 2.06
N PHE A 38 -2.69 25.00 3.15
CA PHE A 38 -2.88 23.55 3.11
C PHE A 38 -4.18 23.18 2.39
N ASP A 39 -5.31 23.76 2.80
CA ASP A 39 -6.62 23.50 2.19
C ASP A 39 -6.61 23.79 0.67
N ASN A 40 -6.00 24.91 0.26
CA ASN A 40 -5.90 25.23 -1.16
C ASN A 40 -5.10 24.19 -1.95
N HIS A 41 -3.99 23.67 -1.39
CA HIS A 41 -3.16 22.65 -2.02
C HIS A 41 -3.78 21.25 -1.94
N ALA A 42 -4.40 20.91 -0.82
CA ALA A 42 -5.02 19.59 -0.60
C ALA A 42 -6.24 19.36 -1.49
N TYR A 43 -7.04 20.41 -1.69
CA TYR A 43 -8.27 20.34 -2.48
C TYR A 43 -8.15 20.98 -3.87
N GLU A 44 -6.93 21.41 -4.25
CA GLU A 44 -6.64 22.01 -5.54
C GLU A 44 -7.53 23.22 -5.87
N ASN A 45 -7.85 24.01 -4.85
CA ASN A 45 -8.68 25.20 -4.99
C ASN A 45 -7.90 26.36 -5.64
N ASN A 46 -8.61 27.24 -6.35
CA ASN A 46 -8.07 28.47 -6.92
C ASN A 46 -6.80 28.29 -7.79
N ASN A 47 -6.74 27.23 -8.58
CA ASN A 47 -5.55 26.89 -9.38
C ASN A 47 -4.26 26.79 -8.57
N CYS A 48 -4.34 26.54 -7.28
CA CYS A 48 -3.16 26.27 -6.48
C CYS A 48 -2.52 24.95 -6.89
N ARG A 49 -1.17 24.91 -6.85
CA ARG A 49 -0.45 23.66 -7.05
C ARG A 49 -0.89 22.63 -6.00
N PRO A 50 -1.01 21.34 -6.38
CA PRO A 50 -1.26 20.27 -5.43
C PRO A 50 -0.17 20.16 -4.35
N LEU A 51 -0.45 19.44 -3.27
CA LEU A 51 0.60 18.99 -2.35
C LEU A 51 1.66 18.20 -3.14
N THR A 52 2.92 18.40 -2.80
CA THR A 52 4.02 17.64 -3.43
C THR A 52 4.02 16.20 -2.97
N ASP A 53 4.66 15.29 -3.73
CA ASP A 53 4.79 13.87 -3.38
C ASP A 53 5.46 13.70 -2.02
N ALA A 54 6.50 14.49 -1.73
CA ALA A 54 7.16 14.47 -0.43
C ALA A 54 6.23 14.87 0.73
N GLN A 55 5.33 15.84 0.51
CA GLN A 55 4.35 16.25 1.51
C GLN A 55 3.30 15.17 1.74
N ILE A 56 2.79 14.54 0.68
CA ILE A 56 1.86 13.41 0.79
C ILE A 56 2.52 12.25 1.53
N PHE A 57 3.76 11.90 1.16
CA PHE A 57 4.51 10.86 1.84
C PHE A 57 4.69 11.13 3.34
N GLN A 58 4.99 12.37 3.74
CA GLN A 58 5.08 12.77 5.16
C GLN A 58 3.77 12.56 5.92
N LEU A 59 2.63 12.83 5.28
CA LEU A 59 1.32 12.59 5.87
C LEU A 59 1.03 11.08 6.01
N GLU A 60 1.36 10.31 4.99
CA GLU A 60 1.18 8.85 4.99
C GLU A 60 2.07 8.14 6.02
N GLN A 61 3.27 8.64 6.28
CA GLN A 61 4.13 8.12 7.36
C GLN A 61 3.48 8.25 8.74
N VAL A 62 2.65 9.25 8.96
CA VAL A 62 1.92 9.44 10.23
C VAL A 62 0.69 8.55 10.30
N THR A 63 -0.05 8.42 9.21
CA THR A 63 -1.29 7.64 9.15
C THR A 63 -1.07 6.15 8.91
N GLY A 64 0.14 5.74 8.52
CA GLY A 64 0.45 4.36 8.16
C GLY A 64 -0.21 3.90 6.85
N THR A 65 -0.63 4.85 5.99
CA THR A 65 -1.29 4.54 4.73
C THR A 65 -0.33 4.48 3.55
N GLN A 66 -0.82 3.94 2.43
CA GLN A 66 -0.09 3.78 1.18
C GLN A 66 -0.99 4.15 -0.02
N HIS A 67 -1.95 5.06 0.20
CA HIS A 67 -2.92 5.48 -0.81
C HIS A 67 -2.24 6.10 -2.03
N PHE A 68 -1.19 6.91 -1.81
CA PHE A 68 -0.47 7.57 -2.90
C PHE A 68 0.34 6.57 -3.73
N ALA A 69 1.02 5.63 -3.08
CA ALA A 69 1.76 4.59 -3.77
C ALA A 69 0.84 3.69 -4.62
N ASN A 70 -0.33 3.30 -4.07
CA ASN A 70 -1.36 2.55 -4.79
C ASN A 70 -1.93 3.34 -5.97
N TYR A 71 -2.23 4.63 -5.78
CA TYR A 71 -2.71 5.52 -6.83
C TYR A 71 -1.71 5.62 -7.99
N VAL A 72 -0.43 5.84 -7.69
CA VAL A 72 0.61 5.93 -8.72
C VAL A 72 0.77 4.60 -9.45
N ALA A 73 0.81 3.48 -8.73
CA ALA A 73 0.90 2.15 -9.35
C ALA A 73 -0.30 1.88 -10.27
N ALA A 74 -1.51 2.22 -9.85
CA ALA A 74 -2.72 2.05 -10.66
C ALA A 74 -2.70 2.90 -11.94
N MET A 75 -2.14 4.13 -11.90
CA MET A 75 -1.96 4.96 -13.10
C MET A 75 -1.11 4.28 -14.18
N TYR A 76 -0.16 3.43 -13.79
CA TYR A 76 0.69 2.67 -14.70
C TYR A 76 0.15 1.24 -14.99
N GLY A 77 -1.09 0.93 -14.56
CA GLY A 77 -1.67 -0.40 -14.72
C GLY A 77 -1.00 -1.48 -13.88
N GLY A 78 -0.35 -1.08 -12.78
CA GLY A 78 0.36 -1.95 -11.86
C GLY A 78 -0.24 -1.96 -10.46
N MET A 79 0.41 -2.70 -9.55
CA MET A 79 0.09 -2.73 -8.14
C MET A 79 1.32 -2.32 -7.31
N PHE A 80 1.07 -1.67 -6.17
CA PHE A 80 2.11 -1.41 -5.19
C PHE A 80 2.20 -2.57 -4.20
N VAL A 81 3.41 -3.10 -4.02
CA VAL A 81 3.69 -4.16 -3.03
C VAL A 81 4.73 -3.63 -2.05
N PRO A 82 4.39 -3.47 -0.75
CA PRO A 82 5.34 -3.00 0.23
C PRO A 82 6.45 -4.03 0.46
N VAL A 83 7.70 -3.56 0.52
CA VAL A 83 8.85 -4.39 0.88
C VAL A 83 9.12 -4.20 2.37
N THR A 84 9.07 -5.30 3.11
CA THR A 84 9.38 -5.32 4.55
C THR A 84 10.68 -6.08 4.79
N HIS A 85 11.61 -5.46 5.53
CA HIS A 85 12.84 -6.08 5.97
C HIS A 85 12.72 -6.41 7.47
N PRO A 86 12.56 -7.67 7.86
CA PRO A 86 12.46 -8.04 9.27
C PRO A 86 13.81 -7.94 9.97
N GLU A 87 13.80 -7.38 11.18
CA GLU A 87 15.02 -7.17 11.97
C GLU A 87 15.59 -8.47 12.58
N ASN A 88 14.75 -9.50 12.82
CA ASN A 88 15.10 -10.76 13.45
C ASN A 88 14.58 -11.94 12.64
N LEU A 89 15.31 -12.33 11.62
CA LEU A 89 14.97 -13.47 10.76
C LEU A 89 15.67 -14.72 11.21
N ASP A 90 14.90 -15.79 11.43
CA ASP A 90 15.40 -17.16 11.58
C ASP A 90 14.66 -18.12 10.61
N ASN A 91 15.05 -19.38 10.64
CA ASN A 91 14.43 -20.40 9.78
C ASN A 91 12.96 -20.67 10.11
N VAL A 92 12.53 -20.45 11.35
CA VAL A 92 11.14 -20.65 11.79
C VAL A 92 10.28 -19.53 11.22
N GLU A 93 10.74 -18.28 11.31
CA GLU A 93 10.06 -17.12 10.73
C GLU A 93 9.96 -17.24 9.20
N MET A 94 11.02 -17.70 8.54
CA MET A 94 11.01 -17.94 7.10
C MET A 94 9.99 -19.01 6.71
N TYR A 95 9.90 -20.11 7.45
CA TYR A 95 8.88 -21.13 7.22
C TYR A 95 7.45 -20.58 7.42
N ALA A 96 7.25 -19.81 8.49
CA ALA A 96 5.95 -19.17 8.74
C ALA A 96 5.52 -18.25 7.58
N ARG A 97 6.45 -17.48 7.00
CA ARG A 97 6.19 -16.63 5.82
C ARG A 97 5.85 -17.44 4.58
N ALA A 98 6.54 -18.56 4.34
CA ALA A 98 6.23 -19.44 3.23
C ALA A 98 4.81 -20.03 3.37
N MET A 99 4.41 -20.43 4.57
CA MET A 99 3.06 -20.90 4.86
C MET A 99 2.00 -19.80 4.65
N GLN A 100 2.29 -18.59 5.10
CA GLN A 100 1.41 -17.43 4.91
C GLN A 100 1.25 -17.08 3.44
N SER A 101 2.32 -17.10 2.66
CA SER A 101 2.31 -16.88 1.21
C SER A 101 1.43 -17.92 0.51
N SER A 102 1.60 -19.21 0.83
CA SER A 102 0.79 -20.29 0.26
C SER A 102 -0.69 -20.19 0.65
N ALA A 103 -0.99 -19.82 1.90
CA ALA A 103 -2.38 -19.62 2.35
C ALA A 103 -3.05 -18.45 1.58
N LYS A 104 -2.32 -17.36 1.34
CA LYS A 104 -2.84 -16.22 0.56
C LYS A 104 -3.04 -16.57 -0.91
N GLN A 105 -2.16 -17.39 -1.50
CA GLN A 105 -2.37 -17.94 -2.84
C GLN A 105 -3.66 -18.76 -2.91
N GLY A 106 -3.88 -19.66 -1.96
CA GLY A 106 -5.12 -20.44 -1.90
C GLY A 106 -6.38 -19.57 -1.81
N THR A 107 -6.29 -18.42 -1.13
CA THR A 107 -7.41 -17.45 -1.10
C THR A 107 -7.69 -16.87 -2.48
N VAL A 108 -6.66 -16.55 -3.29
CA VAL A 108 -6.84 -16.09 -4.67
C VAL A 108 -7.51 -17.16 -5.52
N ASP A 109 -6.98 -18.39 -5.46
CA ASP A 109 -7.50 -19.52 -6.25
C ASP A 109 -8.96 -19.81 -5.91
N GLN A 110 -9.33 -19.73 -4.62
CA GLN A 110 -10.70 -19.89 -4.16
C GLN A 110 -11.62 -18.75 -4.65
N ALA A 111 -11.17 -17.51 -4.60
CA ALA A 111 -11.93 -16.36 -5.10
C ALA A 111 -12.20 -16.49 -6.61
N ILE A 112 -11.20 -16.91 -7.38
CA ILE A 112 -11.36 -17.16 -8.83
C ILE A 112 -12.35 -18.30 -9.07
N ALA A 113 -12.22 -19.42 -8.33
CA ALA A 113 -13.09 -20.58 -8.49
C ALA A 113 -14.56 -20.21 -8.21
N GLN A 114 -14.82 -19.44 -7.14
CA GLN A 114 -16.16 -18.97 -6.79
C GLN A 114 -16.73 -18.03 -7.86
N ALA A 115 -15.93 -17.08 -8.35
CA ALA A 115 -16.37 -16.14 -9.38
C ALA A 115 -16.69 -16.83 -10.73
N LEU A 116 -16.12 -18.01 -10.98
CA LEU A 116 -16.34 -18.76 -12.21
C LEU A 116 -17.52 -19.76 -12.12
N GLU A 117 -18.23 -19.87 -11.01
CA GLU A 117 -19.33 -20.81 -10.85
C GLU A 117 -20.47 -20.57 -11.84
N ASP A 118 -20.74 -19.32 -12.19
CA ASP A 118 -21.74 -18.94 -13.20
C ASP A 118 -21.14 -18.66 -14.60
N GLY A 119 -19.81 -18.73 -14.72
CA GLY A 119 -19.06 -18.53 -15.96
C GLY A 119 -18.81 -17.08 -16.35
N VAL A 120 -19.12 -16.11 -15.47
CA VAL A 120 -18.92 -14.67 -15.72
C VAL A 120 -18.34 -14.01 -14.48
N ILE A 121 -17.22 -13.30 -14.62
CA ILE A 121 -16.65 -12.51 -13.52
C ILE A 121 -17.25 -11.10 -13.55
N THR A 122 -17.99 -10.73 -12.52
CA THR A 122 -18.52 -9.39 -12.33
C THR A 122 -17.43 -8.41 -11.88
N ASP A 123 -17.70 -7.09 -11.99
CA ASP A 123 -16.75 -6.07 -11.51
C ASP A 123 -16.44 -6.20 -10.00
N ALA A 124 -17.42 -6.55 -9.19
CA ALA A 124 -17.25 -6.76 -7.76
C ALA A 124 -16.36 -8.00 -7.46
N GLU A 125 -16.54 -9.08 -8.18
CA GLU A 125 -15.69 -10.27 -8.06
C GLU A 125 -14.27 -10.01 -8.57
N ALA A 126 -14.13 -9.28 -9.67
CA ALA A 126 -12.82 -8.84 -10.16
C ALA A 126 -12.06 -8.03 -9.11
N GLU A 127 -12.75 -7.12 -8.40
CA GLU A 127 -12.15 -6.34 -7.30
C GLU A 127 -11.73 -7.24 -6.13
N LEU A 128 -12.57 -8.20 -5.73
CA LEU A 128 -12.23 -9.18 -4.69
C LEU A 128 -11.00 -10.01 -5.06
N ILE A 129 -10.94 -10.51 -6.29
CA ILE A 129 -9.79 -11.28 -6.80
C ILE A 129 -8.54 -10.43 -6.80
N GLN A 130 -8.60 -9.18 -7.28
CA GLN A 130 -7.46 -8.26 -7.30
C GLN A 130 -6.96 -7.93 -5.90
N ASN A 131 -7.85 -7.72 -4.94
CA ASN A 131 -7.51 -7.47 -3.54
C ASN A 131 -6.81 -8.69 -2.91
N ALA A 132 -7.36 -9.89 -3.11
CA ALA A 132 -6.74 -11.13 -2.65
C ALA A 132 -5.35 -11.32 -3.28
N HIS A 133 -5.22 -11.07 -4.59
CA HIS A 133 -3.96 -11.14 -5.31
C HIS A 133 -2.91 -10.16 -4.79
N THR A 134 -3.30 -8.92 -4.50
CA THR A 134 -2.40 -7.91 -3.90
C THR A 134 -1.86 -8.38 -2.54
N LEU A 135 -2.71 -8.97 -1.70
CA LEU A 135 -2.29 -9.53 -0.41
C LEU A 135 -1.36 -10.74 -0.57
N HIS A 136 -1.61 -11.60 -1.56
CA HIS A 136 -0.70 -12.71 -1.90
C HIS A 136 0.65 -12.18 -2.38
N MET A 137 0.68 -11.20 -3.29
CA MET A 137 1.92 -10.61 -3.79
C MET A 137 2.72 -9.94 -2.67
N ALA A 138 2.09 -9.28 -1.71
CA ALA A 138 2.74 -8.73 -0.54
C ALA A 138 3.38 -9.83 0.33
N ALA A 139 2.66 -10.90 0.61
CA ALA A 139 3.17 -12.04 1.39
C ALA A 139 4.33 -12.74 0.65
N ARG A 140 4.19 -12.98 -0.65
CA ARG A 140 5.25 -13.59 -1.47
C ARG A 140 6.49 -12.72 -1.55
N THR A 141 6.34 -11.42 -1.69
CA THR A 141 7.45 -10.47 -1.68
C THR A 141 8.18 -10.52 -0.33
N ALA A 142 7.46 -10.50 0.79
CA ALA A 142 8.04 -10.59 2.12
C ALA A 142 8.80 -11.92 2.33
N GLU A 143 8.29 -13.04 1.83
CA GLU A 143 8.97 -14.34 1.86
C GLU A 143 10.28 -14.32 1.06
N VAL A 144 10.25 -13.78 -0.17
CA VAL A 144 11.44 -13.70 -1.04
C VAL A 144 12.52 -12.82 -0.42
N TYR A 145 12.16 -11.64 0.08
CA TYR A 145 13.12 -10.75 0.75
C TYR A 145 13.66 -11.35 2.04
N ALA A 146 12.84 -12.07 2.81
CA ALA A 146 13.27 -12.79 3.98
C ALA A 146 14.36 -13.83 3.63
N ALA A 147 14.16 -14.60 2.57
CA ALA A 147 15.17 -15.56 2.11
C ALA A 147 16.47 -14.87 1.67
N ILE A 148 16.35 -13.75 0.93
CA ILE A 148 17.52 -12.96 0.51
C ILE A 148 18.28 -12.42 1.73
N ASP A 149 17.58 -11.82 2.71
CA ASP A 149 18.19 -11.21 3.87
C ASP A 149 18.85 -12.26 4.79
N LEU A 150 18.23 -13.44 4.93
CA LEU A 150 18.74 -14.53 5.75
C LEU A 150 20.04 -15.15 5.17
N TYR A 151 20.07 -15.36 3.85
CA TYR A 151 21.17 -16.05 3.18
C TYR A 151 22.13 -15.13 2.40
N ARG A 152 21.87 -13.83 2.39
CA ARG A 152 22.78 -12.88 1.76
C ARG A 152 24.14 -12.93 2.44
N ALA A 153 25.19 -13.20 1.67
CA ALA A 153 26.56 -13.14 2.18
C ALA A 153 26.80 -11.76 2.81
N LYS A 154 27.19 -11.74 4.09
CA LYS A 154 27.57 -10.51 4.78
C LYS A 154 28.83 -9.99 4.07
N SER A 155 28.65 -9.07 3.12
CA SER A 155 29.75 -8.43 2.43
C SER A 155 30.59 -7.68 3.44
N GLY A 156 31.82 -8.16 3.71
CA GLY A 156 32.88 -7.38 4.33
C GLY A 156 32.90 -7.37 5.86
N LYS A 157 33.28 -8.48 6.47
CA LYS A 157 34.32 -8.46 7.50
C LYS A 157 35.50 -9.27 6.94
N ALA A 158 36.19 -8.70 5.96
CA ALA A 158 37.62 -9.00 5.79
C ALA A 158 38.33 -8.27 6.93
N GLN A 159 38.95 -9.03 7.79
CA GLN A 159 39.95 -8.59 8.73
C GLN A 159 41.09 -7.87 8.04
#